data_2190bd1b8edbb6f72ea55991e8b71eb6
#
_entry.id   2190bd1b8edbb6f72ea55991e8b71eb6
#
_cell.length_a   1.000
_cell.length_b   1.000
_cell.length_c   1.000
_cell.angle_alpha   90.00
_cell.angle_beta   90.00
_cell.angle_gamma   90.00
#
_symmetry.space_group_name_H-M   'P 1'
#
loop_
_entity.id
_entity.type
_entity.pdbx_description
1 polymer ?
#
loop_
_entity_poly.entity_id
_entity_poly.type
_entity_poly.pdbx_seq_one_letter_code
_entity_poly.pdbx_strand_id
1 'polypeptide(L)'
;MNVAGIYIDSLSVHSIWGVAGGNRLVNPHENYKSRDMILSLDDKVSPLQGHSFSRQGSHKVCSNFLPWICSNKTWGLGKSETIADHALEFYLVDLFAQIPHEAKVAFSLPLYLTPKQTRRIEQIASKIGMQVQGSLTSASALALGAIRKSQTSSNCLAVELDGFGLSLSHVQVAEGVPHLLAGKVFPEFGLHRWVLKLADFIAEKAILHCRKDPRVKPDTDQALFLQAQKLMANIGTKVSFKVVLEEEFWSQEFVITQTDLKKCFSGLFSALKLQLNDFIQHKITTRDDIHLALAHNLGGVPGLTSLLVQDNSGASYHTHSPEDLFHQSFICSNAMTMAGQWWLDSVGASSVVQYRNPIGASKV
;
A
#
# COMPACT_ATOMS: atom_id res chain seq x y z
N MET A 1 -22.56 19.68 -4.58
CA MET A 1 -21.43 19.91 -3.62
C MET A 1 -20.23 19.16 -4.18
N ASN A 2 -19.11 19.88 -4.38
CA ASN A 2 -17.87 19.24 -4.80
C ASN A 2 -17.26 18.44 -3.66
N VAL A 3 -16.75 17.25 -3.98
CA VAL A 3 -16.18 16.32 -3.02
C VAL A 3 -15.00 15.61 -3.65
N ALA A 4 -14.04 15.27 -2.84
CA ALA A 4 -12.84 14.55 -3.25
C ALA A 4 -12.51 13.43 -2.28
N GLY A 5 -12.14 12.27 -2.81
CA GLY A 5 -11.55 11.17 -2.08
C GLY A 5 -10.05 11.12 -2.34
N ILE A 6 -9.24 10.97 -1.31
CA ILE A 6 -7.81 10.78 -1.41
C ILE A 6 -7.43 9.47 -0.72
N TYR A 7 -6.92 8.52 -1.49
CA TYR A 7 -6.32 7.30 -0.97
C TYR A 7 -4.80 7.48 -0.90
N ILE A 8 -4.23 7.11 0.23
CA ILE A 8 -2.78 7.16 0.43
C ILE A 8 -2.32 5.81 0.96
N ASP A 9 -1.34 5.21 0.32
CA ASP A 9 -0.58 4.10 0.86
C ASP A 9 0.93 4.42 0.85
N SER A 10 1.78 3.49 1.23
CA SER A 10 3.22 3.74 1.28
C SER A 10 3.90 3.84 -0.09
N LEU A 11 3.20 3.52 -1.18
CA LEU A 11 3.69 3.50 -2.55
C LEU A 11 3.17 4.66 -3.38
N SER A 12 1.90 5.03 -3.14
CA SER A 12 1.15 5.89 -4.04
C SER A 12 0.15 6.76 -3.30
N VAL A 13 -0.15 7.87 -3.90
CA VAL A 13 -1.29 8.70 -3.55
C VAL A 13 -2.20 8.82 -4.75
N HIS A 14 -3.46 8.66 -4.50
CA HIS A 14 -4.48 8.74 -5.54
C HIS A 14 -5.56 9.72 -5.12
N SER A 15 -6.13 10.43 -6.07
CA SER A 15 -7.28 11.30 -5.83
C SER A 15 -8.33 11.12 -6.92
N ILE A 16 -9.57 11.30 -6.51
CA ILE A 16 -10.72 11.42 -7.40
C ILE A 16 -11.62 12.51 -6.86
N TRP A 17 -12.17 13.34 -7.74
CA TRP A 17 -13.12 14.35 -7.31
C TRP A 17 -14.29 14.48 -8.30
N GLY A 18 -15.38 15.05 -7.84
CA GLY A 18 -16.57 15.27 -8.67
C GLY A 18 -17.69 15.94 -7.89
N VAL A 19 -18.81 16.10 -8.56
CA VAL A 19 -20.04 16.62 -7.95
C VAL A 19 -20.83 15.46 -7.35
N ALA A 20 -21.19 15.59 -6.07
CA ALA A 20 -22.07 14.63 -5.41
C ALA A 20 -23.48 14.69 -6.03
N GLY A 21 -23.87 13.63 -6.70
CA GLY A 21 -25.24 13.41 -7.19
C GLY A 21 -25.88 12.23 -6.46
N GLY A 22 -26.50 12.49 -5.30
CA GLY A 22 -26.99 11.40 -4.44
C GLY A 22 -25.83 10.52 -3.91
N ASN A 23 -25.90 9.21 -4.18
CA ASN A 23 -24.89 8.22 -3.74
C ASN A 23 -23.79 7.95 -4.80
N ARG A 24 -23.62 8.80 -5.80
CA ARG A 24 -22.64 8.62 -6.89
C ARG A 24 -21.91 9.90 -7.21
N LEU A 25 -20.67 9.77 -7.65
CA LEU A 25 -19.95 10.85 -8.34
C LEU A 25 -20.40 10.91 -9.80
N VAL A 26 -20.55 12.12 -10.31
CA VAL A 26 -20.77 12.36 -11.73
C VAL A 26 -19.40 12.47 -12.41
N ASN A 27 -19.15 11.66 -13.43
CA ASN A 27 -17.92 11.60 -14.25
C ASN A 27 -16.62 11.39 -13.44
N PRO A 28 -16.51 10.37 -12.56
CA PRO A 28 -15.35 10.18 -11.72
C PRO A 28 -14.05 9.87 -12.49
N HIS A 29 -14.13 9.19 -13.64
CA HIS A 29 -12.95 8.75 -14.39
C HIS A 29 -12.13 9.89 -14.99
N GLU A 30 -12.74 11.01 -15.34
CA GLU A 30 -12.06 12.17 -15.92
C GLU A 30 -11.20 12.90 -14.87
N ASN A 31 -11.51 12.74 -13.59
CA ASN A 31 -10.92 13.46 -12.47
C ASN A 31 -10.07 12.56 -11.58
N TYR A 32 -9.70 11.38 -12.07
CA TYR A 32 -8.80 10.47 -11.36
C TYR A 32 -7.34 10.84 -11.61
N LYS A 33 -6.56 10.92 -10.54
CA LYS A 33 -5.12 11.16 -10.56
C LYS A 33 -4.40 10.18 -9.64
N SER A 34 -3.23 9.76 -10.08
CA SER A 34 -2.32 8.89 -9.30
C SER A 34 -0.90 9.41 -9.36
N ARG A 35 -0.18 9.29 -8.26
CA ARG A 35 1.25 9.62 -8.14
C ARG A 35 1.97 8.59 -7.30
N ASP A 36 3.14 8.18 -7.77
CA ASP A 36 4.05 7.38 -6.96
C ASP A 36 4.64 8.22 -5.83
N MET A 37 4.63 7.71 -4.61
CA MET A 37 5.14 8.41 -3.42
C MET A 37 6.64 8.19 -3.24
N ILE A 38 7.43 8.70 -4.19
CA ILE A 38 8.89 8.65 -4.18
C ILE A 38 9.46 10.00 -4.63
N LEU A 39 10.34 10.58 -3.82
CA LEU A 39 10.98 11.86 -4.11
C LEU A 39 12.48 11.69 -4.40
N SER A 40 12.99 12.33 -5.43
CA SER A 40 14.41 12.62 -5.56
C SER A 40 14.80 13.69 -4.56
N LEU A 41 15.94 13.49 -3.92
CA LEU A 41 16.55 14.39 -2.96
C LEU A 41 17.88 14.94 -3.47
N ASP A 42 18.06 14.97 -4.79
CA ASP A 42 19.18 15.65 -5.42
C ASP A 42 19.10 17.18 -5.18
N ASP A 43 19.68 18.01 -6.03
CA ASP A 43 19.75 19.48 -5.86
C ASP A 43 18.38 20.14 -5.60
N LYS A 44 17.30 19.54 -6.07
CA LYS A 44 15.90 19.96 -5.78
C LYS A 44 15.05 18.74 -5.46
N VAL A 45 14.26 18.84 -4.40
CA VAL A 45 13.24 17.83 -4.09
C VAL A 45 12.21 17.79 -5.22
N SER A 46 12.06 16.65 -5.89
CA SER A 46 11.16 16.47 -7.01
C SER A 46 10.56 15.06 -7.04
N PRO A 47 9.31 14.88 -7.54
CA PRO A 47 8.72 13.55 -7.66
C PRO A 47 9.48 12.74 -8.71
N LEU A 48 9.74 11.47 -8.40
CA LEU A 48 10.25 10.48 -9.35
C LEU A 48 9.07 9.70 -9.93
N GLN A 49 9.07 9.49 -11.24
CA GLN A 49 8.05 8.71 -11.92
C GLN A 49 8.54 7.28 -12.19
N GLY A 50 7.67 6.31 -12.02
CA GLY A 50 7.92 4.92 -12.40
C GLY A 50 8.84 4.13 -11.45
N HIS A 51 9.10 4.63 -10.25
CA HIS A 51 9.91 3.95 -9.24
C HIS A 51 9.14 3.89 -7.93
N SER A 52 8.53 2.75 -7.63
CA SER A 52 7.74 2.58 -6.41
C SER A 52 8.58 2.48 -5.13
N PHE A 53 9.89 2.19 -5.25
CA PHE A 53 10.79 2.04 -4.09
C PHE A 53 12.22 2.47 -4.40
N SER A 54 12.95 2.82 -3.34
CA SER A 54 14.40 2.87 -3.34
C SER A 54 14.95 1.83 -2.37
N ARG A 55 16.12 1.29 -2.66
CA ARG A 55 16.83 0.46 -1.71
C ARG A 55 17.18 1.26 -0.45
N GLN A 56 17.06 0.66 0.74
CA GLN A 56 17.48 1.32 1.98
C GLN A 56 18.94 1.78 1.86
N GLY A 57 19.19 3.05 2.16
CA GLY A 57 20.53 3.64 2.11
C GLY A 57 20.79 4.59 0.95
N SER A 58 19.90 4.73 -0.02
CA SER A 58 20.02 5.78 -1.00
C SER A 58 19.73 7.14 -0.34
N HIS A 59 20.77 7.93 -0.14
CA HIS A 59 20.64 9.31 0.38
C HIS A 59 19.97 10.28 -0.60
N LYS A 60 19.71 9.81 -1.82
CA LYS A 60 19.13 10.62 -2.90
C LYS A 60 17.64 10.44 -3.08
N VAL A 61 17.02 9.55 -2.30
CA VAL A 61 15.61 9.19 -2.51
C VAL A 61 14.87 9.08 -1.17
N CYS A 62 13.69 9.71 -1.12
CA CYS A 62 12.72 9.52 -0.05
C CYS A 62 11.56 8.65 -0.57
N SER A 63 11.39 7.48 0.01
CA SER A 63 10.31 6.55 -0.33
C SER A 63 9.83 5.80 0.91
N ASN A 64 8.64 5.18 0.83
CA ASN A 64 8.03 4.42 1.92
C ASN A 64 8.04 5.20 3.25
N PHE A 65 7.76 6.49 3.17
CA PHE A 65 7.85 7.40 4.31
C PHE A 65 6.56 7.47 5.14
N LEU A 66 5.42 7.06 4.59
CA LEU A 66 4.11 7.17 5.25
C LEU A 66 4.06 6.56 6.67
N PRO A 67 4.65 5.38 6.96
CA PRO A 67 4.68 4.83 8.31
C PRO A 67 5.47 5.67 9.32
N TRP A 68 6.25 6.63 8.84
CA TRP A 68 7.13 7.48 9.63
C TRP A 68 6.59 8.90 9.88
N ILE A 69 5.35 9.17 9.50
CA ILE A 69 4.65 10.41 9.86
C ILE A 69 4.71 10.60 11.38
N CYS A 70 4.92 11.82 11.83
CA CYS A 70 5.16 12.18 13.24
C CYS A 70 6.49 11.62 13.82
N SER A 71 7.40 11.12 13.05
CA SER A 71 8.71 10.69 13.52
C SER A 71 9.81 11.68 13.12
N ASN A 72 10.96 11.57 13.80
CA ASN A 72 12.15 12.35 13.46
C ASN A 72 13.05 11.64 12.43
N LYS A 73 12.55 10.60 11.76
CA LYS A 73 13.30 9.94 10.70
C LYS A 73 13.47 10.88 9.53
N THR A 74 14.71 11.01 9.06
CA THR A 74 15.09 11.85 7.93
C THR A 74 15.53 11.00 6.75
N TRP A 75 15.39 11.57 5.56
CA TRP A 75 15.93 11.10 4.29
C TRP A 75 16.77 12.22 3.68
N GLY A 76 17.80 11.86 2.95
CA GLY A 76 18.74 12.84 2.35
C GLY A 76 19.88 13.21 3.27
N LEU A 77 20.65 14.18 2.84
CA LEU A 77 21.80 14.73 3.58
C LEU A 77 21.85 16.25 3.42
N GLY A 78 22.16 16.94 4.50
CA GLY A 78 22.41 18.38 4.49
C GLY A 78 21.19 19.20 4.02
N LYS A 79 21.33 19.98 2.95
CA LYS A 79 20.26 20.88 2.47
C LYS A 79 19.07 20.15 1.84
N SER A 80 19.27 18.90 1.41
CA SER A 80 18.22 18.05 0.82
C SER A 80 17.56 17.12 1.84
N GLU A 81 17.85 17.29 3.13
CA GLU A 81 17.25 16.49 4.18
C GLU A 81 15.74 16.78 4.31
N THR A 82 14.95 15.73 4.35
CA THR A 82 13.49 15.83 4.50
C THR A 82 12.97 14.82 5.53
N ILE A 83 11.80 15.11 6.10
CA ILE A 83 11.06 14.22 6.99
C ILE A 83 9.77 13.76 6.32
N ALA A 84 9.15 12.72 6.85
CA ALA A 84 7.91 12.16 6.30
C ALA A 84 6.79 13.19 6.14
N ASP A 85 6.64 14.08 7.11
CA ASP A 85 5.61 15.13 7.11
C ASP A 85 5.77 16.09 5.93
N HIS A 86 7.00 16.52 5.64
CA HIS A 86 7.30 17.41 4.50
C HIS A 86 7.14 16.67 3.16
N ALA A 87 7.56 15.41 3.10
CA ALA A 87 7.36 14.59 1.90
C ALA A 87 5.87 14.44 1.58
N LEU A 88 5.03 14.21 2.58
CA LEU A 88 3.58 14.13 2.40
C LEU A 88 2.98 15.49 1.99
N GLU A 89 3.38 16.58 2.66
CA GLU A 89 2.92 17.95 2.33
C GLU A 89 3.19 18.26 0.84
N PHE A 90 4.36 17.87 0.33
CA PHE A 90 4.71 18.04 -1.08
C PHE A 90 3.69 17.40 -2.03
N TYR A 91 3.30 16.14 -1.78
CA TYR A 91 2.31 15.45 -2.61
C TYR A 91 0.91 16.01 -2.46
N LEU A 92 0.51 16.38 -1.24
CA LEU A 92 -0.81 16.95 -1.00
C LEU A 92 -0.98 18.32 -1.65
N VAL A 93 0.08 19.14 -1.73
CA VAL A 93 0.07 20.42 -2.46
C VAL A 93 -0.15 20.21 -3.95
N ASP A 94 0.55 19.23 -4.57
CA ASP A 94 0.38 18.90 -6.00
C ASP A 94 -1.06 18.41 -6.28
N LEU A 95 -1.61 17.58 -5.41
CA LEU A 95 -2.99 17.11 -5.54
C LEU A 95 -4.02 18.24 -5.33
N PHE A 96 -3.81 19.09 -4.35
CA PHE A 96 -4.72 20.18 -4.04
C PHE A 96 -4.85 21.18 -5.20
N ALA A 97 -3.76 21.42 -5.92
CA ALA A 97 -3.79 22.26 -7.12
C ALA A 97 -4.71 21.73 -8.24
N GLN A 98 -5.12 20.45 -8.16
CA GLN A 98 -5.95 19.77 -9.16
C GLN A 98 -7.38 19.53 -8.68
N ILE A 99 -7.67 19.73 -7.40
CA ILE A 99 -8.99 19.55 -6.78
C ILE A 99 -9.64 20.93 -6.61
N PRO A 100 -10.96 21.08 -6.87
CA PRO A 100 -11.66 22.34 -6.61
C PRO A 100 -11.48 22.78 -5.16
N HIS A 101 -11.12 24.04 -4.92
CA HIS A 101 -10.81 24.56 -3.59
C HIS A 101 -11.94 24.41 -2.58
N GLU A 102 -13.20 24.44 -3.05
CA GLU A 102 -14.40 24.26 -2.21
C GLU A 102 -14.75 22.77 -2.01
N ALA A 103 -14.00 21.84 -2.58
CA ALA A 103 -14.30 20.42 -2.44
C ALA A 103 -14.03 19.93 -1.00
N LYS A 104 -15.01 19.22 -0.47
CA LYS A 104 -14.84 18.50 0.80
C LYS A 104 -14.01 17.24 0.58
N VAL A 105 -12.95 17.08 1.37
CA VAL A 105 -11.96 16.01 1.20
C VAL A 105 -12.12 14.93 2.28
N ALA A 106 -12.20 13.67 1.85
CA ALA A 106 -12.11 12.50 2.74
C ALA A 106 -10.87 11.67 2.39
N PHE A 107 -10.17 11.18 3.41
CA PHE A 107 -9.02 10.31 3.25
C PHE A 107 -9.37 8.84 3.45
N SER A 108 -8.74 7.97 2.67
CA SER A 108 -8.68 6.53 2.89
C SER A 108 -7.23 6.17 3.21
N LEU A 109 -6.99 5.65 4.41
CA LEU A 109 -5.66 5.52 4.98
C LEU A 109 -5.37 4.08 5.42
N PRO A 110 -4.11 3.60 5.30
CA PRO A 110 -3.73 2.25 5.70
C PRO A 110 -3.95 1.97 7.19
N LEU A 111 -4.26 0.70 7.48
CA LEU A 111 -4.51 0.23 8.84
C LEU A 111 -3.34 0.45 9.82
N TYR A 112 -2.10 0.46 9.34
CA TYR A 112 -0.92 0.62 10.20
C TYR A 112 -0.73 2.03 10.76
N LEU A 113 -1.45 3.02 10.26
CA LEU A 113 -1.35 4.38 10.78
C LEU A 113 -2.05 4.48 12.14
N THR A 114 -1.33 5.05 13.09
CA THR A 114 -1.88 5.36 14.42
C THR A 114 -2.85 6.55 14.35
N PRO A 115 -3.76 6.71 15.31
CA PRO A 115 -4.63 7.89 15.38
C PRO A 115 -3.86 9.22 15.39
N LYS A 116 -2.66 9.25 15.98
CA LYS A 116 -1.78 10.43 15.98
C LYS A 116 -1.30 10.74 14.56
N GLN A 117 -0.88 9.74 13.81
CA GLN A 117 -0.42 9.90 12.43
C GLN A 117 -1.56 10.33 11.50
N THR A 118 -2.73 9.73 11.66
CA THR A 118 -3.93 10.10 10.90
C THR A 118 -4.30 11.57 11.12
N ARG A 119 -4.39 12.00 12.38
CA ARG A 119 -4.65 13.42 12.70
C ARG A 119 -3.57 14.36 12.13
N ARG A 120 -2.33 13.90 12.10
CA ARG A 120 -1.23 14.68 11.50
C ARG A 120 -1.40 14.85 10.00
N ILE A 121 -1.80 13.80 9.28
CA ILE A 121 -2.11 13.85 7.84
C ILE A 121 -3.22 14.88 7.57
N GLU A 122 -4.29 14.84 8.36
CA GLU A 122 -5.39 15.81 8.27
C GLU A 122 -4.96 17.25 8.56
N GLN A 123 -4.10 17.43 9.56
CA GLN A 123 -3.54 18.76 9.89
C GLN A 123 -2.69 19.30 8.73
N ILE A 124 -1.85 18.47 8.12
CA ILE A 124 -1.06 18.85 6.94
C ILE A 124 -1.99 19.26 5.80
N ALA A 125 -3.01 18.45 5.50
CA ALA A 125 -3.99 18.76 4.47
C ALA A 125 -4.77 20.05 4.75
N SER A 126 -5.22 20.26 5.99
CA SER A 126 -5.92 21.49 6.39
C SER A 126 -5.02 22.72 6.31
N LYS A 127 -3.74 22.59 6.65
CA LYS A 127 -2.76 23.68 6.58
C LYS A 127 -2.56 24.21 5.16
N ILE A 128 -2.63 23.33 4.14
CA ILE A 128 -2.53 23.72 2.74
C ILE A 128 -3.87 24.19 2.14
N GLY A 129 -4.95 24.23 2.92
CA GLY A 129 -6.25 24.77 2.54
C GLY A 129 -7.30 23.73 2.14
N MET A 130 -7.03 22.42 2.26
CA MET A 130 -8.05 21.40 2.00
C MET A 130 -9.15 21.42 3.05
N GLN A 131 -10.41 21.32 2.61
CA GLN A 131 -11.57 21.20 3.51
C GLN A 131 -11.76 19.75 3.95
N VAL A 132 -10.92 19.31 4.90
CA VAL A 132 -10.94 17.92 5.38
C VAL A 132 -12.21 17.61 6.15
N GLN A 133 -12.95 16.58 5.73
CA GLN A 133 -14.14 16.07 6.41
C GLN A 133 -13.79 14.95 7.39
N GLY A 134 -12.74 14.21 7.09
CA GLY A 134 -12.25 13.10 7.89
C GLY A 134 -11.51 12.05 7.07
N SER A 135 -11.18 10.93 7.73
CA SER A 135 -10.53 9.79 7.09
C SER A 135 -11.16 8.48 7.56
N LEU A 136 -11.04 7.43 6.80
CA LEU A 136 -11.42 6.07 7.17
C LEU A 136 -10.26 5.11 6.85
N THR A 137 -10.30 3.91 7.42
CA THR A 137 -9.32 2.91 7.02
C THR A 137 -9.62 2.45 5.59
N SER A 138 -8.57 2.21 4.80
CA SER A 138 -8.69 1.65 3.46
C SER A 138 -9.41 0.29 3.47
N ALA A 139 -9.21 -0.50 4.52
CA ALA A 139 -9.95 -1.74 4.75
C ALA A 139 -11.47 -1.54 4.83
N SER A 140 -11.92 -0.47 5.50
CA SER A 140 -13.35 -0.12 5.57
C SER A 140 -13.90 0.29 4.21
N ALA A 141 -13.11 1.04 3.44
CA ALA A 141 -13.48 1.40 2.08
C ALA A 141 -13.59 0.17 1.16
N LEU A 142 -12.63 -0.75 1.23
CA LEU A 142 -12.64 -2.02 0.52
C LEU A 142 -13.89 -2.86 0.84
N ALA A 143 -14.18 -3.03 2.14
CA ALA A 143 -15.31 -3.82 2.59
C ALA A 143 -16.65 -3.25 2.09
N LEU A 144 -16.82 -1.93 2.14
CA LEU A 144 -18.03 -1.28 1.59
C LEU A 144 -18.19 -1.54 0.10
N GLY A 145 -17.09 -1.47 -0.68
CA GLY A 145 -17.11 -1.76 -2.10
C GLY A 145 -17.49 -3.19 -2.41
N ALA A 146 -16.91 -4.12 -1.66
CA ALA A 146 -17.15 -5.54 -1.82
C ALA A 146 -18.61 -5.92 -1.52
N ILE A 147 -19.12 -5.50 -0.36
CA ILE A 147 -20.48 -5.85 0.09
C ILE A 147 -21.56 -5.23 -0.81
N ARG A 148 -21.37 -4.01 -1.29
CA ARG A 148 -22.30 -3.40 -2.26
C ARG A 148 -22.40 -4.17 -3.57
N LYS A 149 -21.31 -4.81 -3.99
CA LYS A 149 -21.30 -5.62 -5.22
C LYS A 149 -21.86 -7.02 -5.00
N SER A 150 -21.66 -7.61 -3.81
CA SER A 150 -22.08 -8.99 -3.50
C SER A 150 -23.53 -9.11 -3.07
N GLN A 151 -24.11 -8.10 -2.44
CA GLN A 151 -25.48 -8.06 -1.87
C GLN A 151 -25.82 -9.18 -0.84
N THR A 152 -24.86 -10.03 -0.46
CA THR A 152 -25.12 -11.28 0.26
C THR A 152 -24.52 -11.38 1.65
N SER A 153 -23.46 -10.66 1.95
CA SER A 153 -22.76 -10.78 3.24
C SER A 153 -22.53 -9.42 3.89
N SER A 154 -22.68 -9.36 5.21
CA SER A 154 -22.33 -8.19 6.01
C SER A 154 -20.88 -8.23 6.52
N ASN A 155 -20.21 -9.40 6.44
CA ASN A 155 -18.85 -9.62 6.92
C ASN A 155 -17.84 -9.67 5.77
N CYS A 156 -16.72 -9.00 5.96
CA CYS A 156 -15.69 -8.89 4.95
C CYS A 156 -14.30 -9.10 5.57
N LEU A 157 -13.48 -9.94 4.92
CA LEU A 157 -12.03 -9.97 5.13
C LEU A 157 -11.38 -9.11 4.06
N ALA A 158 -10.97 -7.91 4.45
CA ALA A 158 -10.22 -7.02 3.59
C ALA A 158 -8.72 -7.35 3.66
N VAL A 159 -8.09 -7.52 2.50
CA VAL A 159 -6.67 -7.80 2.36
C VAL A 159 -6.03 -6.72 1.52
N GLU A 160 -5.02 -6.07 2.07
CA GLU A 160 -4.30 -4.97 1.43
C GLU A 160 -2.80 -5.26 1.45
N LEU A 161 -2.12 -4.85 0.41
CA LEU A 161 -0.67 -4.93 0.29
C LEU A 161 -0.15 -3.58 -0.17
N ASP A 162 0.82 -3.03 0.55
CA ASP A 162 1.58 -1.88 0.08
C ASP A 162 3.09 -2.09 0.28
N GLY A 163 3.90 -1.05 0.12
CA GLY A 163 5.34 -1.14 0.28
C GLY A 163 5.77 -1.51 1.69
N PHE A 164 4.98 -1.08 2.68
CA PHE A 164 5.29 -1.28 4.10
C PHE A 164 4.89 -2.66 4.60
N GLY A 165 3.67 -3.12 4.28
CA GLY A 165 3.16 -4.35 4.85
C GLY A 165 1.97 -4.95 4.10
N LEU A 166 1.60 -6.16 4.51
CA LEU A 166 0.32 -6.78 4.20
C LEU A 166 -0.60 -6.59 5.40
N SER A 167 -1.81 -6.11 5.15
CA SER A 167 -2.83 -5.90 6.18
C SER A 167 -4.00 -6.86 5.98
N LEU A 168 -4.45 -7.48 7.08
CA LEU A 168 -5.68 -8.24 7.16
C LEU A 168 -6.65 -7.51 8.07
N SER A 169 -7.88 -7.34 7.63
CA SER A 169 -8.91 -6.63 8.41
C SER A 169 -10.25 -7.35 8.32
N HIS A 170 -10.82 -7.67 9.47
CA HIS A 170 -12.20 -8.13 9.55
C HIS A 170 -13.13 -6.92 9.73
N VAL A 171 -13.96 -6.67 8.75
CA VAL A 171 -14.88 -5.54 8.72
C VAL A 171 -16.30 -6.05 8.58
N GLN A 172 -17.20 -5.60 9.46
CA GLN A 172 -18.62 -5.81 9.34
C GLN A 172 -19.29 -4.55 8.80
N VAL A 173 -20.18 -4.69 7.85
CA VAL A 173 -20.98 -3.56 7.36
C VAL A 173 -22.43 -3.74 7.83
N ALA A 174 -22.87 -2.86 8.73
CA ALA A 174 -24.22 -2.83 9.24
C ALA A 174 -24.89 -1.51 8.82
N GLU A 175 -26.05 -1.60 8.19
CA GLU A 175 -26.81 -0.43 7.72
C GLU A 175 -25.98 0.53 6.81
N GLY A 176 -25.07 -0.04 6.03
CA GLY A 176 -24.16 0.73 5.16
C GLY A 176 -22.96 1.35 5.86
N VAL A 177 -22.72 0.99 7.11
CA VAL A 177 -21.70 1.50 8.00
C VAL A 177 -20.63 0.43 8.22
N PRO A 178 -19.35 0.67 7.91
CA PRO A 178 -18.30 -0.27 8.16
C PRO A 178 -17.82 -0.19 9.61
N HIS A 179 -17.76 -1.35 10.27
CA HIS A 179 -17.19 -1.53 11.61
C HIS A 179 -15.95 -2.41 11.50
N LEU A 180 -14.78 -1.88 11.82
CA LEU A 180 -13.55 -2.65 11.89
C LEU A 180 -13.56 -3.47 13.19
N LEU A 181 -13.76 -4.79 13.08
CA LEU A 181 -13.83 -5.70 14.22
C LEU A 181 -12.45 -6.20 14.67
N ALA A 182 -11.57 -6.46 13.72
CA ALA A 182 -10.19 -6.85 13.97
C ALA A 182 -9.28 -6.43 12.82
N GLY A 183 -8.01 -6.22 13.13
CA GLY A 183 -7.00 -5.90 12.13
C GLY A 183 -5.61 -6.35 12.57
N LYS A 184 -4.78 -6.76 11.61
CA LYS A 184 -3.38 -7.11 11.82
C LYS A 184 -2.55 -6.69 10.62
N VAL A 185 -1.39 -6.12 10.88
CA VAL A 185 -0.42 -5.70 9.86
C VAL A 185 0.83 -6.55 9.99
N PHE A 186 1.33 -6.98 8.85
CA PHE A 186 2.51 -7.83 8.72
C PHE A 186 3.56 -7.11 7.87
N PRO A 187 4.48 -6.33 8.48
CA PRO A 187 5.52 -5.61 7.75
C PRO A 187 6.48 -6.54 6.99
N GLU A 188 6.63 -7.77 7.47
CA GLU A 188 7.46 -8.81 6.84
C GLU A 188 6.95 -9.28 5.49
N PHE A 189 5.69 -8.96 5.13
CA PHE A 189 5.08 -9.30 3.84
C PHE A 189 4.78 -8.09 2.97
N GLY A 190 5.28 -6.90 3.31
CA GLY A 190 5.17 -5.73 2.45
C GLY A 190 5.85 -5.93 1.09
N LEU A 191 5.36 -5.26 0.04
CA LEU A 191 5.86 -5.44 -1.34
C LEU A 191 7.37 -5.20 -1.44
N HIS A 192 7.90 -4.28 -0.63
CA HIS A 192 9.35 -4.07 -0.55
C HIS A 192 10.13 -5.34 -0.17
N ARG A 193 9.58 -6.17 0.72
CA ARG A 193 10.22 -7.45 1.13
C ARG A 193 10.22 -8.48 0.01
N TRP A 194 9.16 -8.55 -0.77
CA TRP A 194 9.10 -9.43 -1.94
C TRP A 194 10.12 -9.02 -3.00
N VAL A 195 10.25 -7.72 -3.26
CA VAL A 195 11.27 -7.18 -4.18
C VAL A 195 12.69 -7.49 -3.69
N LEU A 196 12.99 -7.26 -2.40
CA LEU A 196 14.29 -7.60 -1.81
C LEU A 196 14.60 -9.09 -1.97
N LYS A 197 13.62 -9.96 -1.66
CA LYS A 197 13.80 -11.41 -1.80
C LYS A 197 14.11 -11.82 -3.23
N LEU A 198 13.46 -11.17 -4.20
CA LEU A 198 13.74 -11.40 -5.62
C LEU A 198 15.13 -10.89 -6.02
N ALA A 199 15.52 -9.70 -5.56
CA ALA A 199 16.85 -9.15 -5.81
C ALA A 199 17.94 -10.06 -5.26
N ASP A 200 17.79 -10.57 -4.04
CA ASP A 200 18.72 -11.54 -3.44
C ASP A 200 18.79 -12.84 -4.27
N PHE A 201 17.64 -13.35 -4.71
CA PHE A 201 17.60 -14.55 -5.56
C PHE A 201 18.32 -14.33 -6.90
N ILE A 202 18.17 -13.16 -7.51
CA ILE A 202 18.87 -12.80 -8.74
C ILE A 202 20.39 -12.69 -8.48
N ALA A 203 20.80 -12.09 -7.37
CA ALA A 203 22.20 -11.99 -6.96
C ALA A 203 22.82 -13.40 -6.75
N GLU A 204 22.12 -14.29 -6.07
CA GLU A 204 22.56 -15.68 -5.86
C GLU A 204 22.77 -16.40 -7.20
N LYS A 205 21.84 -16.22 -8.16
CA LYS A 205 22.01 -16.75 -9.51
C LYS A 205 23.25 -16.18 -10.21
N ALA A 206 23.48 -14.86 -10.10
CA ALA A 206 24.67 -14.23 -10.68
C ALA A 206 25.96 -14.80 -10.07
N ILE A 207 26.02 -14.97 -8.77
CA ILE A 207 27.18 -15.56 -8.08
C ILE A 207 27.43 -17.00 -8.56
N LEU A 208 26.38 -17.80 -8.70
CA LEU A 208 26.51 -19.18 -9.19
C LEU A 208 27.01 -19.25 -10.63
N HIS A 209 26.59 -18.31 -11.51
CA HIS A 209 26.96 -18.31 -12.92
C HIS A 209 28.32 -17.68 -13.21
N CYS A 210 28.64 -16.54 -12.60
CA CYS A 210 29.84 -15.78 -12.93
C CYS A 210 30.77 -15.50 -11.74
N ARG A 211 30.45 -16.04 -10.56
CA ARG A 211 31.22 -15.86 -9.31
C ARG A 211 31.40 -14.38 -8.90
N LYS A 212 30.49 -13.51 -9.33
CA LYS A 212 30.47 -12.10 -8.97
C LYS A 212 29.18 -11.78 -8.20
N ASP A 213 29.32 -11.08 -7.08
CA ASP A 213 28.17 -10.61 -6.31
C ASP A 213 27.84 -9.17 -6.74
N PRO A 214 26.71 -8.94 -7.41
CA PRO A 214 26.32 -7.60 -7.88
C PRO A 214 26.00 -6.63 -6.72
N ARG A 215 25.91 -7.11 -5.48
CA ARG A 215 25.61 -6.29 -4.29
C ARG A 215 26.85 -5.63 -3.68
N VAL A 216 28.05 -5.96 -4.15
CA VAL A 216 29.31 -5.39 -3.62
C VAL A 216 29.43 -3.90 -3.96
N LYS A 217 28.96 -3.48 -5.12
CA LYS A 217 28.97 -2.08 -5.54
C LYS A 217 27.58 -1.46 -5.37
N PRO A 218 27.45 -0.29 -4.73
CA PRO A 218 26.17 0.37 -4.51
C PRO A 218 25.34 0.59 -5.78
N ASP A 219 25.99 0.98 -6.87
CA ASP A 219 25.31 1.27 -8.15
C ASP A 219 24.74 0.00 -8.78
N THR A 220 25.51 -1.11 -8.78
CA THR A 220 25.06 -2.40 -9.31
C THR A 220 23.96 -3.00 -8.42
N ASP A 221 24.09 -2.84 -7.12
CA ASP A 221 23.08 -3.27 -6.14
C ASP A 221 21.77 -2.50 -6.34
N GLN A 222 21.81 -1.19 -6.57
CA GLN A 222 20.64 -0.39 -6.89
C GLN A 222 20.05 -0.79 -8.26
N ALA A 223 20.87 -1.04 -9.28
CA ALA A 223 20.43 -1.50 -10.59
C ALA A 223 19.73 -2.88 -10.48
N LEU A 224 20.30 -3.81 -9.71
CA LEU A 224 19.70 -5.10 -9.40
C LEU A 224 18.32 -4.95 -8.76
N PHE A 225 18.21 -4.07 -7.77
CA PHE A 225 16.94 -3.82 -7.08
C PHE A 225 15.88 -3.25 -8.02
N LEU A 226 16.25 -2.29 -8.87
CA LEU A 226 15.34 -1.73 -9.87
C LEU A 226 14.91 -2.76 -10.92
N GLN A 227 15.80 -3.67 -11.32
CA GLN A 227 15.42 -4.80 -12.19
C GLN A 227 14.44 -5.75 -11.50
N ALA A 228 14.65 -6.07 -10.22
CA ALA A 228 13.73 -6.89 -9.45
C ALA A 228 12.33 -6.23 -9.36
N GLN A 229 12.25 -4.91 -9.14
CA GLN A 229 10.99 -4.17 -9.17
C GLN A 229 10.28 -4.25 -10.51
N LYS A 230 11.00 -3.98 -11.61
CA LYS A 230 10.45 -4.06 -12.98
C LYS A 230 9.96 -5.47 -13.29
N LEU A 231 10.67 -6.49 -12.81
CA LEU A 231 10.28 -7.87 -12.96
C LEU A 231 8.99 -8.15 -12.18
N MET A 232 8.89 -7.73 -10.92
CA MET A 232 7.67 -7.85 -10.11
C MET A 232 6.46 -7.25 -10.79
N ALA A 233 6.57 -6.04 -11.33
CA ALA A 233 5.47 -5.36 -12.02
C ALA A 233 4.97 -6.09 -13.28
N ASN A 234 5.79 -6.96 -13.89
CA ASN A 234 5.50 -7.65 -15.13
C ASN A 234 5.27 -9.17 -14.99
N ILE A 235 5.34 -9.69 -13.78
CA ILE A 235 5.34 -11.14 -13.50
C ILE A 235 4.08 -11.86 -13.97
N GLY A 236 2.92 -11.21 -13.92
CA GLY A 236 1.65 -11.80 -14.36
C GLY A 236 1.51 -11.97 -15.87
N THR A 237 2.37 -11.34 -16.66
CA THR A 237 2.21 -11.23 -18.12
C THR A 237 3.13 -12.14 -18.94
N LYS A 238 4.19 -12.72 -18.35
CA LYS A 238 5.22 -13.46 -19.07
C LYS A 238 5.58 -14.79 -18.40
N VAL A 239 5.95 -15.79 -19.21
CA VAL A 239 6.40 -17.11 -18.74
C VAL A 239 7.83 -17.07 -18.22
N SER A 240 8.65 -16.18 -18.76
CA SER A 240 10.07 -16.00 -18.39
C SER A 240 10.51 -14.55 -18.56
N PHE A 241 11.55 -14.17 -17.83
CA PHE A 241 12.09 -12.83 -17.81
C PHE A 241 13.59 -12.86 -18.02
N LYS A 242 14.04 -12.03 -18.94
CA LYS A 242 15.46 -11.78 -19.15
C LYS A 242 15.94 -10.74 -18.13
N VAL A 243 16.99 -11.08 -17.40
CA VAL A 243 17.70 -10.20 -16.48
C VAL A 243 19.08 -9.95 -17.03
N VAL A 244 19.49 -8.69 -17.13
CA VAL A 244 20.82 -8.30 -17.57
C VAL A 244 21.46 -7.49 -16.45
N LEU A 245 22.57 -7.96 -15.93
CA LEU A 245 23.39 -7.23 -14.96
C LEU A 245 24.67 -6.76 -15.67
N GLU A 246 24.94 -5.47 -15.57
CA GLU A 246 26.06 -4.83 -16.23
C GLU A 246 26.88 -4.05 -15.24
N GLU A 247 28.19 -4.17 -15.35
CA GLU A 247 29.19 -3.34 -14.74
C GLU A 247 30.24 -2.92 -15.81
N GLU A 248 31.12 -2.00 -15.43
CA GLU A 248 32.13 -1.45 -16.33
C GLU A 248 32.93 -2.51 -17.10
N PHE A 249 33.20 -3.67 -16.49
CA PHE A 249 34.07 -4.70 -17.08
C PHE A 249 33.38 -6.07 -17.22
N TRP A 250 32.08 -6.18 -16.97
CA TRP A 250 31.34 -7.42 -17.20
C TRP A 250 29.86 -7.19 -17.42
N SER A 251 29.27 -8.06 -18.23
CA SER A 251 27.83 -8.16 -18.39
C SER A 251 27.42 -9.61 -18.27
N GLN A 252 26.32 -9.86 -17.58
CA GLN A 252 25.75 -11.19 -17.44
C GLN A 252 24.27 -11.16 -17.73
N GLU A 253 23.85 -12.07 -18.58
CA GLU A 253 22.47 -12.30 -18.92
C GLU A 253 22.01 -13.67 -18.41
N PHE A 254 20.82 -13.73 -17.81
CA PHE A 254 20.17 -14.97 -17.44
C PHE A 254 18.65 -14.84 -17.43
N VAL A 255 17.97 -16.00 -17.47
CA VAL A 255 16.52 -16.05 -17.52
C VAL A 255 15.98 -16.47 -16.16
N ILE A 256 14.97 -15.75 -15.68
CA ILE A 256 14.16 -16.11 -14.52
C ILE A 256 12.85 -16.70 -15.02
N THR A 257 12.55 -17.92 -14.63
CA THR A 257 11.33 -18.63 -15.01
C THR A 257 10.26 -18.54 -13.91
N GLN A 258 9.02 -18.88 -14.24
CA GLN A 258 7.94 -18.99 -13.22
C GLN A 258 8.28 -20.03 -12.13
N THR A 259 9.00 -21.10 -12.47
CA THR A 259 9.48 -22.10 -11.49
C THR A 259 10.49 -21.49 -10.53
N ASP A 260 11.40 -20.65 -11.03
CA ASP A 260 12.35 -19.91 -10.20
C ASP A 260 11.64 -18.99 -9.22
N LEU A 261 10.61 -18.27 -9.68
CA LEU A 261 9.82 -17.38 -8.85
C LEU A 261 9.06 -18.13 -7.75
N LYS A 262 8.43 -19.25 -8.09
CA LYS A 262 7.78 -20.11 -7.10
C LYS A 262 8.76 -20.58 -6.03
N LYS A 263 9.97 -20.99 -6.41
CA LYS A 263 11.05 -21.38 -5.50
C LYS A 263 11.51 -20.21 -4.64
N CYS A 264 11.74 -19.05 -5.25
CA CYS A 264 12.16 -17.82 -4.57
C CYS A 264 11.19 -17.43 -3.45
N PHE A 265 9.90 -17.48 -3.71
CA PHE A 265 8.87 -16.99 -2.79
C PHE A 265 8.26 -18.06 -1.87
N SER A 266 8.61 -19.33 -2.04
CA SER A 266 7.99 -20.45 -1.30
C SER A 266 7.99 -20.26 0.22
N GLY A 267 9.10 -19.79 0.79
CA GLY A 267 9.22 -19.55 2.23
C GLY A 267 8.31 -18.41 2.71
N LEU A 268 8.21 -17.32 1.93
CA LEU A 268 7.31 -16.21 2.26
C LEU A 268 5.84 -16.65 2.18
N PHE A 269 5.46 -17.42 1.16
CA PHE A 269 4.10 -17.96 1.04
C PHE A 269 3.73 -18.90 2.19
N SER A 270 4.65 -19.79 2.57
CA SER A 270 4.42 -20.69 3.72
C SER A 270 4.22 -19.92 5.02
N ALA A 271 5.07 -18.92 5.28
CA ALA A 271 4.94 -18.07 6.45
C ALA A 271 3.64 -17.26 6.44
N LEU A 272 3.29 -16.66 5.30
CA LEU A 272 2.05 -15.92 5.15
C LEU A 272 0.82 -16.79 5.37
N LYS A 273 0.81 -18.00 4.83
CA LYS A 273 -0.29 -18.96 5.03
C LYS A 273 -0.53 -19.26 6.50
N LEU A 274 0.53 -19.46 7.28
CA LEU A 274 0.41 -19.66 8.73
C LEU A 274 -0.21 -18.44 9.42
N GLN A 275 0.24 -17.23 9.09
CA GLN A 275 -0.29 -15.99 9.67
C GLN A 275 -1.75 -15.73 9.28
N LEU A 276 -2.11 -16.03 8.02
CA LEU A 276 -3.47 -15.91 7.52
C LEU A 276 -4.42 -16.86 8.28
N ASN A 277 -4.02 -18.13 8.40
CA ASN A 277 -4.78 -19.13 9.13
C ASN A 277 -4.97 -18.75 10.60
N ASP A 278 -3.90 -18.28 11.25
CA ASP A 278 -3.95 -17.80 12.64
C ASP A 278 -4.94 -16.63 12.79
N PHE A 279 -4.90 -15.66 11.89
CA PHE A 279 -5.80 -14.51 11.91
C PHE A 279 -7.28 -14.96 11.72
N ILE A 280 -7.53 -15.81 10.72
CA ILE A 280 -8.89 -16.31 10.43
C ILE A 280 -9.43 -17.13 11.61
N GLN A 281 -8.62 -18.01 12.19
CA GLN A 281 -9.06 -18.86 13.29
C GLN A 281 -9.40 -18.09 14.57
N HIS A 282 -8.61 -17.06 14.89
CA HIS A 282 -8.75 -16.36 16.17
C HIS A 282 -9.56 -15.06 16.10
N LYS A 283 -9.75 -14.48 14.93
CA LYS A 283 -10.39 -13.17 14.77
C LYS A 283 -11.70 -13.20 14.01
N ILE A 284 -12.01 -14.31 13.34
CA ILE A 284 -13.22 -14.44 12.55
C ILE A 284 -14.10 -15.52 13.17
N THR A 285 -15.18 -15.12 13.81
CA THR A 285 -16.07 -16.02 14.54
C THR A 285 -17.09 -16.73 13.64
N THR A 286 -17.44 -16.16 12.50
CA THR A 286 -18.42 -16.70 11.54
C THR A 286 -17.76 -16.92 10.20
N ARG A 287 -17.45 -18.20 9.86
CA ARG A 287 -16.76 -18.53 8.61
C ARG A 287 -17.68 -18.64 7.38
N ASP A 288 -18.96 -18.88 7.61
CA ASP A 288 -19.87 -19.33 6.54
C ASP A 288 -20.35 -18.21 5.61
N ASP A 289 -20.03 -16.92 5.92
CA ASP A 289 -20.57 -15.78 5.17
C ASP A 289 -19.55 -14.64 5.05
N ILE A 290 -18.28 -14.96 4.77
CA ILE A 290 -17.23 -13.95 4.61
C ILE A 290 -17.04 -13.62 3.15
N HIS A 291 -17.10 -12.34 2.83
CA HIS A 291 -16.66 -11.83 1.54
C HIS A 291 -15.19 -11.41 1.59
N LEU A 292 -14.39 -11.86 0.61
CA LEU A 292 -12.98 -11.52 0.51
C LEU A 292 -12.81 -10.28 -0.39
N ALA A 293 -12.40 -9.17 0.20
CA ALA A 293 -12.11 -7.93 -0.52
C ALA A 293 -10.60 -7.76 -0.70
N LEU A 294 -10.14 -7.80 -1.93
CA LEU A 294 -8.73 -7.76 -2.28
C LEU A 294 -8.36 -6.40 -2.88
N ALA A 295 -7.35 -5.74 -2.33
CA ALA A 295 -6.79 -4.53 -2.92
C ALA A 295 -6.04 -4.83 -4.23
N HIS A 296 -6.01 -3.86 -5.14
CA HIS A 296 -5.39 -3.99 -6.45
C HIS A 296 -3.90 -4.37 -6.41
N ASN A 297 -3.17 -3.88 -5.41
CA ASN A 297 -1.72 -4.09 -5.27
C ASN A 297 -1.32 -5.56 -5.02
N LEU A 298 -2.26 -6.41 -4.58
CA LEU A 298 -2.01 -7.84 -4.37
C LEU A 298 -1.60 -8.56 -5.67
N GLY A 299 -2.06 -8.08 -6.82
CA GLY A 299 -1.65 -8.58 -8.14
C GLY A 299 -0.16 -8.39 -8.44
N GLY A 300 0.51 -7.48 -7.73
CA GLY A 300 1.96 -7.25 -7.84
C GLY A 300 2.82 -8.39 -7.28
N VAL A 301 2.24 -9.33 -6.52
CA VAL A 301 2.95 -10.52 -6.02
C VAL A 301 2.39 -11.78 -6.69
N PRO A 302 3.20 -12.49 -7.50
CA PRO A 302 2.73 -13.66 -8.25
C PRO A 302 2.22 -14.76 -7.35
N GLY A 303 1.00 -15.21 -7.59
CA GLY A 303 0.38 -16.30 -6.84
C GLY A 303 -0.23 -15.91 -5.49
N LEU A 304 -0.06 -14.66 -5.04
CA LEU A 304 -0.62 -14.21 -3.76
C LEU A 304 -2.15 -14.21 -3.78
N THR A 305 -2.76 -13.65 -4.80
CA THR A 305 -4.23 -13.69 -4.97
C THR A 305 -4.76 -15.13 -5.02
N SER A 306 -4.07 -16.01 -5.74
CA SER A 306 -4.44 -17.43 -5.82
C SER A 306 -4.36 -18.13 -4.46
N LEU A 307 -3.33 -17.84 -3.66
CA LEU A 307 -3.20 -18.36 -2.30
C LEU A 307 -4.38 -17.93 -1.42
N LEU A 308 -4.71 -16.63 -1.44
CA LEU A 308 -5.79 -16.08 -0.63
C LEU A 308 -7.16 -16.66 -0.99
N VAL A 309 -7.42 -16.85 -2.29
CA VAL A 309 -8.70 -17.40 -2.79
C VAL A 309 -8.81 -18.90 -2.53
N GLN A 310 -7.74 -19.67 -2.74
CA GLN A 310 -7.76 -21.13 -2.54
C GLN A 310 -7.98 -21.55 -1.08
N ASP A 311 -7.35 -20.85 -0.15
CA ASP A 311 -7.47 -21.14 1.27
C ASP A 311 -8.87 -20.73 1.84
N ASN A 312 -9.64 -19.92 1.08
CA ASN A 312 -10.99 -19.47 1.42
C ASN A 312 -12.01 -19.94 0.37
N SER A 313 -11.96 -21.20 -0.02
CA SER A 313 -12.70 -21.79 -1.16
C SER A 313 -14.24 -21.76 -1.09
N GLY A 314 -14.83 -21.23 -0.03
CA GLY A 314 -16.28 -20.97 0.08
C GLY A 314 -16.65 -19.49 0.03
N ALA A 315 -15.68 -18.59 0.10
CA ALA A 315 -15.92 -17.17 0.15
C ALA A 315 -16.08 -16.58 -1.27
N SER A 316 -17.05 -15.72 -1.46
CA SER A 316 -17.09 -14.86 -2.62
C SER A 316 -15.93 -13.84 -2.54
N TYR A 317 -15.24 -13.55 -3.64
CA TYR A 317 -14.15 -12.61 -3.62
C TYR A 317 -14.34 -11.51 -4.66
N HIS A 318 -13.76 -10.34 -4.36
CA HIS A 318 -13.74 -9.20 -5.25
C HIS A 318 -12.39 -8.49 -5.21
N THR A 319 -11.82 -8.24 -6.38
CA THR A 319 -10.61 -7.40 -6.49
C THR A 319 -11.03 -5.98 -6.83
N HIS A 320 -10.58 -5.05 -6.03
CA HIS A 320 -10.88 -3.63 -6.19
C HIS A 320 -9.77 -2.91 -6.94
N SER A 321 -10.16 -2.10 -7.92
CA SER A 321 -9.27 -1.10 -8.49
C SER A 321 -9.04 0.07 -7.52
N PRO A 322 -8.01 0.88 -7.71
CA PRO A 322 -7.86 2.12 -6.95
C PRO A 322 -9.11 3.01 -7.03
N GLU A 323 -9.75 3.09 -8.18
CA GLU A 323 -10.96 3.87 -8.42
C GLU A 323 -12.14 3.38 -7.57
N ASP A 324 -12.31 2.06 -7.42
CA ASP A 324 -13.33 1.47 -6.54
C ASP A 324 -13.14 1.91 -5.08
N LEU A 325 -11.90 1.96 -4.58
CA LEU A 325 -11.57 2.43 -3.24
C LEU A 325 -11.99 3.87 -3.01
N PHE A 326 -11.82 4.73 -4.02
CA PHE A 326 -12.23 6.14 -3.94
C PHE A 326 -13.73 6.31 -3.91
N HIS A 327 -14.42 5.60 -4.76
CA HIS A 327 -15.88 5.66 -4.82
C HIS A 327 -16.47 5.33 -3.46
N GLN A 328 -15.87 4.39 -2.74
CA GLN A 328 -16.31 3.98 -1.41
C GLN A 328 -15.94 5.00 -0.33
N SER A 329 -14.71 5.51 -0.34
CA SER A 329 -14.29 6.60 0.55
C SER A 329 -15.19 7.81 0.41
N PHE A 330 -15.58 8.14 -0.83
CA PHE A 330 -16.49 9.22 -1.14
C PHE A 330 -17.91 8.99 -0.62
N ILE A 331 -18.46 7.80 -0.83
CA ILE A 331 -19.81 7.47 -0.35
C ILE A 331 -19.85 7.45 1.18
N CYS A 332 -18.76 6.98 1.83
CA CYS A 332 -18.62 7.09 3.28
C CYS A 332 -18.54 8.54 3.74
N SER A 333 -17.85 9.43 3.03
CA SER A 333 -17.78 10.83 3.39
C SER A 333 -19.16 11.51 3.35
N ASN A 334 -20.03 11.13 2.42
CA ASN A 334 -21.43 11.58 2.40
C ASN A 334 -22.25 11.01 3.57
N ALA A 335 -22.05 9.74 3.93
CA ALA A 335 -22.65 9.16 5.13
C ALA A 335 -22.09 9.80 6.41
N MET A 336 -20.81 10.16 6.42
CA MET A 336 -20.13 10.86 7.52
C MET A 336 -20.66 12.28 7.74
N THR A 337 -20.97 13.01 6.67
CA THR A 337 -21.60 14.33 6.79
C THR A 337 -23.01 14.27 7.38
N MET A 338 -23.70 13.16 7.24
CA MET A 338 -25.03 12.94 7.81
C MET A 338 -24.98 12.42 9.25
N ALA A 339 -23.94 11.70 9.66
CA ALA A 339 -23.84 11.02 10.96
C ALA A 339 -22.92 11.69 12.00
N GLY A 340 -22.20 12.74 11.65
CA GLY A 340 -21.51 13.64 12.58
C GLY A 340 -20.29 13.11 13.33
N GLN A 341 -19.96 11.81 13.35
CA GLN A 341 -18.79 11.27 14.07
C GLN A 341 -18.45 9.85 13.62
N TRP A 342 -17.47 9.70 12.73
CA TRP A 342 -16.98 8.40 12.27
C TRP A 342 -15.47 8.32 12.40
N TRP A 343 -14.98 7.84 13.56
CA TRP A 343 -13.55 7.74 13.72
C TRP A 343 -13.17 6.50 14.49
N LEU A 344 -12.03 5.99 14.22
CA LEU A 344 -11.13 5.09 14.90
C LEU A 344 -11.36 4.83 16.42
N ASP A 345 -12.26 5.52 17.09
CA ASP A 345 -12.68 5.25 18.46
C ASP A 345 -13.47 3.96 18.63
N SER A 346 -13.92 3.34 17.52
CA SER A 346 -14.59 2.04 17.55
C SER A 346 -13.65 0.83 17.49
N VAL A 347 -12.35 1.03 17.31
CA VAL A 347 -11.38 -0.01 17.62
C VAL A 347 -11.32 -0.08 19.14
N GLY A 348 -12.15 -0.93 19.73
CA GLY A 348 -12.15 -1.14 21.17
C GLY A 348 -10.72 -1.29 21.66
N ALA A 349 -10.40 -0.70 22.80
CA ALA A 349 -9.06 -0.64 23.42
C ALA A 349 -8.35 -1.99 23.61
N SER A 350 -8.98 -3.09 23.21
CA SER A 350 -8.46 -4.47 23.27
C SER A 350 -7.75 -4.96 22.01
N SER A 351 -7.78 -4.25 20.87
CA SER A 351 -7.04 -4.61 19.66
C SER A 351 -5.97 -3.58 19.32
N VAL A 352 -5.17 -3.22 20.31
CA VAL A 352 -3.94 -2.47 20.08
C VAL A 352 -3.06 -3.34 19.19
N VAL A 353 -2.82 -2.90 17.95
CA VAL A 353 -1.74 -3.38 17.12
C VAL A 353 -0.46 -3.16 17.94
N GLN A 354 0.02 -4.21 18.61
CA GLN A 354 1.32 -4.14 19.30
C GLN A 354 2.39 -4.06 18.22
N TYR A 355 2.76 -2.85 17.91
CA TYR A 355 3.91 -2.54 17.09
C TYR A 355 5.17 -2.92 17.85
N ARG A 356 5.64 -4.15 17.72
CA ARG A 356 7.04 -4.47 18.03
C ARG A 356 7.84 -3.92 16.86
N ASN A 357 8.58 -2.86 17.12
CA ASN A 357 9.58 -2.30 16.21
C ASN A 357 10.54 -3.44 15.79
N PRO A 358 10.51 -3.97 14.56
CA PRO A 358 11.36 -5.10 14.20
C PRO A 358 12.75 -4.67 13.73
N ILE A 359 13.10 -3.42 13.90
CA ILE A 359 14.43 -2.94 13.51
C ILE A 359 15.14 -2.52 14.78
N GLY A 360 15.87 -3.47 15.35
CA GLY A 360 16.94 -3.16 16.27
C GLY A 360 17.83 -2.11 15.62
N ALA A 361 17.86 -0.92 16.18
CA ALA A 361 18.86 0.06 15.87
C ALA A 361 20.22 -0.55 16.21
N SER A 362 20.90 -1.16 15.25
CA SER A 362 22.34 -1.33 15.34
C SER A 362 22.93 0.08 15.29
N LYS A 363 23.39 0.52 16.45
CA LYS A 363 24.33 1.63 16.55
C LYS A 363 25.56 1.26 15.72
N VAL A 364 25.83 2.01 14.68
CA VAL A 364 27.16 2.34 14.20
C VAL A 364 27.11 3.81 13.78
#